data_e798ceaaf7d3387a292453feb2c3948c
#
_entry.id   e798ceaaf7d3387a292453feb2c3948c
#
_cell.length_a   1.000
_cell.length_b   1.000
_cell.length_c   1.000
_cell.angle_alpha   90.00
_cell.angle_beta   90.00
_cell.angle_gamma   90.00
#
_symmetry.space_group_name_H-M   'P 1'
#
loop_
_entity.id
_entity.type
_entity.pdbx_description
1 polymer ?
#
loop_
_entity_poly.entity_id
_entity_poly.type
_entity_poly.pdbx_seq_one_letter_code
_entity_poly.pdbx_strand_id
1 'polypeptide(L)'
;MPASFDNDQRPAATGASPLTDAAWLDTNAKQGSLVGLRVLDLSRVLAGPLCAQMLSDHGADVIKIEAPQGDETRLLGPPFVEPGQAAYFSAINRGKRGLSLDLTKPADRAILEALLVNADVLIENFVPGTMAKWGLGYNEYLATAFPKLIYCSISGFGDRGPLAN
;
A
#
# COMPACT_ATOMS: atom_id res chain seq x y z
N MET A 1 -27.49 15.89 -5.64
CA MET A 1 -27.42 14.61 -6.39
C MET A 1 -25.96 14.22 -6.47
N PRO A 2 -25.49 13.12 -5.88
CA PRO A 2 -24.13 12.67 -6.05
C PRO A 2 -23.96 12.12 -7.48
N ALA A 3 -22.90 12.54 -8.16
CA ALA A 3 -22.52 12.04 -9.47
C ALA A 3 -22.28 10.54 -9.39
N SER A 4 -23.01 9.76 -10.17
CA SER A 4 -22.74 8.34 -10.37
C SER A 4 -21.39 8.21 -11.06
N PHE A 5 -20.41 7.62 -10.37
CA PHE A 5 -19.18 7.18 -11.03
C PHE A 5 -19.54 6.02 -11.94
N ASP A 6 -19.44 6.28 -13.23
CA ASP A 6 -19.64 5.28 -14.28
C ASP A 6 -18.47 4.26 -14.20
N ASN A 7 -18.78 3.08 -13.67
CA ASN A 7 -17.81 2.02 -13.41
C ASN A 7 -17.53 1.16 -14.65
N ASP A 8 -18.09 1.53 -15.82
CA ASP A 8 -18.19 0.62 -16.98
C ASP A 8 -17.09 0.85 -18.06
N GLN A 9 -16.08 1.70 -17.79
CA GLN A 9 -15.02 2.00 -18.78
C GLN A 9 -13.58 1.71 -18.31
N ARG A 10 -13.37 0.92 -17.26
CA ARG A 10 -12.03 0.48 -16.95
C ARG A 10 -11.71 -0.83 -17.67
N PRO A 11 -10.64 -0.88 -18.49
CA PRO A 11 -10.19 -2.13 -19.06
C PRO A 11 -9.79 -3.08 -17.94
N ALA A 12 -10.18 -4.34 -18.03
CA ALA A 12 -9.59 -5.39 -17.23
C ALA A 12 -8.05 -5.29 -17.33
N ALA A 13 -7.36 -5.43 -16.21
CA ALA A 13 -5.89 -5.37 -16.16
C ALA A 13 -5.30 -6.57 -16.93
N THR A 14 -5.35 -6.51 -18.25
CA THR A 14 -4.81 -7.52 -19.15
C THR A 14 -3.61 -6.92 -19.88
N GLY A 15 -2.43 -7.30 -19.42
CA GLY A 15 -1.17 -7.01 -20.09
C GLY A 15 -0.17 -6.32 -19.17
N ALA A 16 0.94 -7.01 -18.90
CA ALA A 16 2.07 -6.44 -18.17
C ALA A 16 2.58 -5.19 -18.92
N SER A 17 2.44 -4.03 -18.29
CA SER A 17 3.12 -2.80 -18.73
C SER A 17 4.62 -2.96 -18.45
N PRO A 18 5.53 -2.50 -19.32
CA PRO A 18 6.97 -2.52 -19.04
C PRO A 18 7.37 -1.85 -17.72
N LEU A 19 6.52 -0.94 -17.19
CA LEU A 19 6.73 -0.28 -15.90
C LEU A 19 6.44 -1.22 -14.71
N THR A 20 5.65 -2.30 -14.91
CA THR A 20 5.22 -3.16 -13.79
C THR A 20 6.33 -4.06 -13.28
N ASP A 21 7.14 -4.64 -14.17
CA ASP A 21 8.24 -5.52 -13.76
C ASP A 21 9.49 -4.73 -13.33
N ALA A 22 9.77 -3.62 -13.99
CA ALA A 22 10.91 -2.76 -13.64
C ALA A 22 10.77 -2.07 -12.27
N ALA A 23 9.55 -1.94 -11.75
CA ALA A 23 9.30 -1.35 -10.43
C ALA A 23 9.69 -2.28 -9.29
N TRP A 24 9.76 -3.60 -9.53
CA TRP A 24 10.09 -4.58 -8.51
C TRP A 24 11.58 -4.97 -8.58
N LEU A 25 12.20 -5.19 -7.41
CA LEU A 25 13.58 -5.60 -7.35
C LEU A 25 13.76 -7.03 -7.88
N ASP A 26 14.92 -7.29 -8.50
CA ASP A 26 15.39 -8.64 -8.67
C ASP A 26 15.63 -9.24 -7.27
N THR A 27 14.81 -10.20 -6.90
CA THR A 27 14.80 -10.81 -5.58
C THR A 27 15.95 -11.78 -5.37
N ASN A 28 16.74 -12.09 -6.40
CA ASN A 28 17.90 -13.00 -6.29
C ASN A 28 18.99 -12.50 -5.33
N ALA A 29 19.03 -11.20 -5.01
CA ALA A 29 19.96 -10.61 -4.05
C ALA A 29 19.45 -10.63 -2.60
N LYS A 30 18.15 -10.88 -2.36
CA LYS A 30 17.57 -10.95 -1.02
C LYS A 30 17.67 -12.35 -0.44
N GLN A 31 17.78 -12.42 0.89
CA GLN A 31 17.75 -13.68 1.65
C GLN A 31 16.53 -13.65 2.59
N GLY A 32 15.93 -14.82 2.79
CA GLY A 32 14.80 -14.95 3.71
C GLY A 32 13.71 -15.87 3.16
N SER A 33 12.76 -16.20 4.03
CA SER A 33 11.67 -17.13 3.73
C SER A 33 10.59 -16.54 2.79
N LEU A 34 10.59 -15.21 2.62
CA LEU A 34 9.61 -14.47 1.81
C LEU A 34 10.24 -13.83 0.56
N VAL A 35 11.41 -14.34 0.13
CA VAL A 35 12.02 -13.90 -1.13
C VAL A 35 11.05 -14.17 -2.28
N GLY A 36 10.82 -13.13 -3.12
CA GLY A 36 9.86 -13.17 -4.23
C GLY A 36 8.48 -12.62 -3.89
N LEU A 37 8.12 -12.48 -2.60
CA LEU A 37 6.87 -11.84 -2.20
C LEU A 37 6.93 -10.33 -2.44
N ARG A 38 5.92 -9.77 -3.09
CA ARG A 38 5.79 -8.35 -3.46
C ARG A 38 4.67 -7.69 -2.68
N VAL A 39 5.02 -6.70 -1.88
CA VAL A 39 4.10 -6.06 -0.91
C VAL A 39 3.97 -4.57 -1.20
N LEU A 40 2.75 -4.09 -1.29
CA LEU A 40 2.41 -2.66 -1.29
C LEU A 40 1.91 -2.26 0.09
N ASP A 41 2.63 -1.34 0.72
CA ASP A 41 2.31 -0.82 2.05
C ASP A 41 1.77 0.60 1.95
N LEU A 42 0.44 0.75 2.02
CA LEU A 42 -0.25 2.03 2.06
C LEU A 42 -0.51 2.51 3.49
N SER A 43 -0.13 1.70 4.47
CA SER A 43 -0.43 1.94 5.87
C SER A 43 0.41 3.08 6.48
N ARG A 44 -0.07 3.62 7.59
CA ARG A 44 0.56 4.73 8.31
C ARG A 44 0.70 4.41 9.79
N VAL A 45 1.48 5.19 10.47
CA VAL A 45 1.72 5.19 11.91
C VAL A 45 2.50 3.94 12.36
N LEU A 46 1.84 2.87 12.87
CA LEU A 46 2.55 1.77 13.53
C LEU A 46 2.17 0.39 13.01
N ALA A 47 0.92 -0.02 13.20
CA ALA A 47 0.54 -1.43 13.08
C ALA A 47 0.78 -2.00 11.67
N GLY A 48 0.31 -1.30 10.63
CA GLY A 48 0.56 -1.68 9.24
C GLY A 48 2.02 -1.56 8.84
N PRO A 49 2.69 -0.41 9.10
CA PRO A 49 4.11 -0.27 8.78
C PRO A 49 4.99 -1.32 9.45
N LEU A 50 4.73 -1.69 10.71
CA LEU A 50 5.47 -2.75 11.40
C LEU A 50 5.22 -4.12 10.76
N CYS A 51 3.95 -4.44 10.41
CA CYS A 51 3.62 -5.65 9.67
C CYS A 51 4.42 -5.74 8.36
N ALA A 52 4.36 -4.69 7.54
CA ALA A 52 5.08 -4.62 6.27
C ALA A 52 6.61 -4.72 6.45
N GLN A 53 7.15 -4.13 7.54
CA GLN A 53 8.56 -4.24 7.86
C GLN A 53 8.96 -5.68 8.20
N MET A 54 8.16 -6.39 9.00
CA MET A 54 8.44 -7.81 9.30
C MET A 54 8.49 -8.65 8.01
N LEU A 55 7.60 -8.40 7.06
CA LEU A 55 7.66 -9.05 5.74
C LEU A 55 8.97 -8.70 5.01
N SER A 56 9.39 -7.43 5.05
CA SER A 56 10.66 -6.99 4.46
C SER A 56 11.88 -7.63 5.13
N ASP A 57 11.88 -7.74 6.46
CA ASP A 57 12.95 -8.40 7.23
C ASP A 57 13.09 -9.88 6.86
N HIS A 58 12.00 -10.52 6.43
CA HIS A 58 12.00 -11.90 5.93
C HIS A 58 12.23 -12.03 4.42
N GLY A 59 12.61 -10.95 3.75
CA GLY A 59 13.05 -10.97 2.34
C GLY A 59 12.01 -10.51 1.32
N ALA A 60 10.79 -10.14 1.73
CA ALA A 60 9.81 -9.58 0.80
C ALA A 60 10.30 -8.25 0.18
N ASP A 61 9.92 -7.98 -1.06
CA ASP A 61 10.10 -6.67 -1.68
C ASP A 61 8.92 -5.78 -1.32
N VAL A 62 9.16 -4.77 -0.50
CA VAL A 62 8.12 -3.90 0.04
C VAL A 62 8.26 -2.49 -0.52
N ILE A 63 7.20 -1.98 -1.14
CA ILE A 63 7.07 -0.59 -1.55
C ILE A 63 6.08 0.10 -0.61
N LYS A 64 6.60 1.06 0.18
CA LYS A 64 5.75 1.94 0.98
C LYS A 64 5.24 3.10 0.13
N ILE A 65 3.94 3.24 0.06
CA ILE A 65 3.27 4.32 -0.67
C ILE A 65 2.79 5.35 0.33
N GLU A 66 3.33 6.56 0.22
CA GLU A 66 2.99 7.69 1.07
C GLU A 66 2.25 8.76 0.27
N ALA A 67 1.33 9.47 0.91
CA ALA A 67 0.80 10.71 0.34
C ALA A 67 1.92 11.75 0.17
N PRO A 68 1.77 12.78 -0.68
CA PRO A 68 2.82 13.79 -0.92
C PRO A 68 3.36 14.48 0.34
N GLN A 69 2.54 14.59 1.39
CA GLN A 69 2.95 15.16 2.68
C GLN A 69 3.75 14.17 3.56
N GLY A 70 3.86 12.92 3.14
CA GLY A 70 4.54 11.85 3.88
C GLY A 70 3.69 11.24 4.99
N ASP A 71 4.27 10.25 5.68
CA ASP A 71 3.74 9.66 6.90
C ASP A 71 3.98 10.62 8.08
N GLU A 72 2.96 10.87 8.89
CA GLU A 72 3.04 11.75 10.06
C GLU A 72 4.13 11.34 11.07
N THR A 73 4.48 10.05 11.11
CA THR A 73 5.56 9.54 11.97
C THR A 73 6.94 10.03 11.60
N ARG A 74 7.12 10.63 10.41
CA ARG A 74 8.35 11.31 10.03
C ARG A 74 8.68 12.48 10.95
N LEU A 75 7.65 13.07 11.56
CA LEU A 75 7.74 14.22 12.46
C LEU A 75 7.64 13.85 13.95
N LEU A 76 7.43 12.56 14.28
CA LEU A 76 7.32 12.09 15.66
C LEU A 76 8.70 11.93 16.31
N GLY A 77 9.31 13.03 16.67
CA GLY A 77 10.59 13.10 17.38
C GLY A 77 10.56 14.12 18.51
N PRO A 78 11.63 14.26 19.29
CA PRO A 78 12.92 13.59 19.17
C PRO A 78 12.89 12.11 19.56
N PRO A 79 13.90 11.29 19.17
CA PRO A 79 15.07 11.69 18.39
C PRO A 79 14.82 11.73 16.89
N PHE A 80 15.53 12.58 16.17
CA PHE A 80 15.58 12.60 14.71
C PHE A 80 16.92 12.04 14.23
N VAL A 81 16.91 11.19 13.21
CA VAL A 81 18.13 10.65 12.58
C VAL A 81 18.70 11.64 11.56
N GLU A 82 17.80 12.43 10.94
CA GLU A 82 18.10 13.55 10.06
C GLU A 82 16.89 14.50 9.99
N PRO A 83 17.03 15.72 9.46
CA PRO A 83 15.91 16.66 9.34
C PRO A 83 14.72 16.03 8.61
N GLY A 84 13.54 16.06 9.23
CA GLY A 84 12.31 15.50 8.65
C GLY A 84 12.21 13.96 8.69
N GLN A 85 13.12 13.29 9.45
CA GLN A 85 13.06 11.84 9.61
C GLN A 85 13.26 11.44 11.07
N ALA A 86 12.16 11.26 11.77
CA ALA A 86 12.19 10.75 13.13
C ALA A 86 12.75 9.31 13.20
N ALA A 87 13.45 8.99 14.29
CA ALA A 87 13.93 7.63 14.54
C ALA A 87 12.76 6.62 14.58
N TYR A 88 11.60 7.06 15.05
CA TYR A 88 10.38 6.25 15.01
C TYR A 88 10.03 5.78 13.59
N PHE A 89 9.99 6.71 12.62
CA PHE A 89 9.72 6.36 11.22
C PHE A 89 10.76 5.37 10.68
N SER A 90 12.04 5.63 10.92
CA SER A 90 13.14 4.77 10.46
C SER A 90 13.08 3.37 11.07
N ALA A 91 12.68 3.28 12.35
CA ALA A 91 12.60 2.02 13.09
C ALA A 91 11.56 1.05 12.49
N ILE A 92 10.44 1.56 11.95
CA ILE A 92 9.33 0.74 11.45
C ILE A 92 9.21 0.69 9.92
N ASN A 93 10.16 1.30 9.20
CA ASN A 93 10.13 1.35 7.73
C ASN A 93 11.46 0.91 7.09
N ARG A 94 12.38 0.31 7.86
CA ARG A 94 13.63 -0.19 7.29
C ARG A 94 13.38 -1.26 6.23
N GLY A 95 14.24 -1.32 5.24
CA GLY A 95 14.17 -2.31 4.18
C GLY A 95 13.09 -2.07 3.12
N LYS A 96 12.24 -1.04 3.30
CA LYS A 96 11.21 -0.66 2.33
C LYS A 96 11.76 0.36 1.34
N ARG A 97 11.25 0.32 0.11
CA ARG A 97 11.39 1.40 -0.87
C ARG A 97 10.22 2.36 -0.73
N GLY A 98 10.44 3.65 -1.00
CA GLY A 98 9.41 4.68 -0.88
C GLY A 98 8.89 5.12 -2.26
N LEU A 99 7.58 5.38 -2.33
CA LEU A 99 6.92 6.00 -3.47
C LEU A 99 5.88 7.00 -2.96
N SER A 100 5.83 8.19 -3.54
CA SER A 100 4.83 9.20 -3.18
C SER A 100 3.71 9.22 -4.21
N LEU A 101 2.45 9.00 -3.77
CA LEU A 101 1.25 9.05 -4.60
C LEU A 101 0.10 9.75 -3.87
N ASP A 102 -0.59 10.64 -4.58
CA ASP A 102 -1.85 11.21 -4.13
C ASP A 102 -3.03 10.37 -4.66
N LEU A 103 -3.47 9.39 -3.88
CA LEU A 103 -4.53 8.47 -4.30
C LEU A 103 -5.91 9.14 -4.49
N THR A 104 -6.05 10.43 -4.21
CA THR A 104 -7.23 11.20 -4.61
C THR A 104 -7.21 11.53 -6.11
N LYS A 105 -6.03 11.46 -6.76
CA LYS A 105 -5.84 11.77 -8.18
C LYS A 105 -5.92 10.51 -9.05
N PRO A 106 -6.68 10.54 -10.16
CA PRO A 106 -6.80 9.40 -11.07
C PRO A 106 -5.45 8.93 -11.64
N ALA A 107 -4.55 9.86 -11.96
CA ALA A 107 -3.23 9.52 -12.53
C ALA A 107 -2.38 8.71 -11.55
N ASP A 108 -2.38 9.08 -10.26
CA ASP A 108 -1.61 8.41 -9.23
C ASP A 108 -2.23 7.05 -8.87
N ARG A 109 -3.58 6.95 -8.91
CA ARG A 109 -4.26 5.65 -8.79
C ARG A 109 -3.89 4.69 -9.92
N ALA A 110 -3.78 5.18 -11.16
CA ALA A 110 -3.34 4.34 -12.27
C ALA A 110 -1.92 3.77 -12.07
N ILE A 111 -1.03 4.52 -11.42
CA ILE A 111 0.31 4.02 -11.04
C ILE A 111 0.17 2.90 -9.99
N LEU A 112 -0.66 3.09 -8.95
CA LEU A 112 -0.92 2.05 -7.96
C LEU A 112 -1.52 0.79 -8.60
N GLU A 113 -2.48 0.95 -9.50
CA GLU A 113 -3.11 -0.17 -10.22
C GLU A 113 -2.08 -0.94 -11.08
N ALA A 114 -1.15 -0.23 -11.73
CA ALA A 114 -0.06 -0.84 -12.47
C ALA A 114 0.87 -1.69 -11.55
N LEU A 115 1.14 -1.22 -10.34
CA LEU A 115 1.92 -1.98 -9.35
C LEU A 115 1.14 -3.21 -8.83
N LEU A 116 -0.18 -3.08 -8.66
CA LEU A 116 -1.05 -4.17 -8.19
C LEU A 116 -1.09 -5.38 -9.12
N VAL A 117 -0.81 -5.20 -10.42
CA VAL A 117 -0.76 -6.31 -11.39
C VAL A 117 0.20 -7.42 -10.94
N ASN A 118 1.32 -7.03 -10.30
CA ASN A 118 2.37 -7.96 -9.87
C ASN A 118 2.56 -8.00 -8.35
N ALA A 119 1.67 -7.36 -7.58
CA ALA A 119 1.71 -7.42 -6.13
C ALA A 119 1.00 -8.67 -5.60
N ASP A 120 1.56 -9.25 -4.55
CA ASP A 120 0.97 -10.38 -3.84
C ASP A 120 0.16 -9.91 -2.64
N VAL A 121 0.58 -8.82 -1.98
CA VAL A 121 -0.03 -8.30 -0.76
C VAL A 121 -0.21 -6.79 -0.85
N LEU A 122 -1.37 -6.32 -0.42
CA LEU A 122 -1.66 -4.91 -0.17
C LEU A 122 -2.04 -4.72 1.30
N ILE A 123 -1.36 -3.81 1.99
CA ILE A 123 -1.62 -3.48 3.40
C ILE A 123 -2.10 -2.03 3.49
N GLU A 124 -3.21 -1.80 4.18
CA GLU A 124 -3.70 -0.45 4.49
C GLU A 124 -4.28 -0.39 5.91
N ASN A 125 -4.34 0.82 6.47
CA ASN A 125 -4.98 1.07 7.77
C ASN A 125 -5.74 2.39 7.78
N PHE A 126 -6.39 2.70 6.67
CA PHE A 126 -7.24 3.89 6.57
C PHE A 126 -8.56 3.71 7.34
N VAL A 127 -9.23 4.80 7.57
CA VAL A 127 -10.60 4.78 8.08
C VAL A 127 -11.47 3.95 7.12
N PRO A 128 -12.32 3.03 7.64
CA PRO A 128 -13.19 2.21 6.81
C PRO A 128 -13.94 3.02 5.74
N GLY A 129 -13.99 2.50 4.52
CA GLY A 129 -14.58 3.16 3.37
C GLY A 129 -13.68 4.15 2.62
N THR A 130 -12.49 4.47 3.12
CA THR A 130 -11.56 5.38 2.42
C THR A 130 -11.11 4.82 1.07
N MET A 131 -10.71 3.56 1.02
CA MET A 131 -10.32 2.89 -0.22
C MET A 131 -11.48 2.87 -1.24
N ALA A 132 -12.70 2.60 -0.78
CA ALA A 132 -13.88 2.63 -1.64
C ALA A 132 -14.16 4.04 -2.22
N LYS A 133 -13.99 5.10 -1.42
CA LYS A 133 -14.11 6.50 -1.91
C LYS A 133 -13.12 6.83 -3.02
N TRP A 134 -11.95 6.20 -3.03
CA TRP A 134 -10.96 6.35 -4.10
C TRP A 134 -11.19 5.41 -5.29
N GLY A 135 -12.26 4.58 -5.24
CA GLY A 135 -12.53 3.57 -6.24
C GLY A 135 -11.60 2.36 -6.16
N LEU A 136 -10.96 2.16 -5.01
CA LEU A 136 -10.02 1.07 -4.71
C LEU A 136 -10.59 0.13 -3.63
N GLY A 137 -11.92 0.13 -3.43
CA GLY A 137 -12.57 -0.74 -2.47
C GLY A 137 -12.33 -2.22 -2.78
N TYR A 138 -12.09 -3.03 -1.72
CA TYR A 138 -11.78 -4.44 -1.94
C TYR A 138 -12.96 -5.18 -2.60
N ASN A 139 -14.14 -5.10 -2.01
CA ASN A 139 -15.33 -5.81 -2.52
C ASN A 139 -15.82 -5.24 -3.86
N GLU A 140 -15.70 -3.94 -4.05
CA GLU A 140 -16.23 -3.23 -5.22
C GLU A 140 -15.31 -3.35 -6.44
N TYR A 141 -14.01 -3.54 -6.22
CA TYR A 141 -13.04 -3.50 -7.33
C TYR A 141 -11.87 -4.49 -7.17
N LEU A 142 -11.08 -4.39 -6.08
CA LEU A 142 -9.78 -5.08 -6.01
C LEU A 142 -9.93 -6.60 -6.05
N ALA A 143 -10.94 -7.17 -5.41
CA ALA A 143 -11.16 -8.62 -5.37
C ALA A 143 -11.40 -9.21 -6.78
N THR A 144 -12.05 -8.45 -7.66
CA THR A 144 -12.33 -8.89 -9.03
C THR A 144 -11.17 -8.59 -9.98
N ALA A 145 -10.58 -7.40 -9.86
CA ALA A 145 -9.47 -6.96 -10.72
C ALA A 145 -8.17 -7.72 -10.43
N PHE A 146 -7.93 -8.06 -9.16
CA PHE A 146 -6.70 -8.71 -8.69
C PHE A 146 -7.03 -9.92 -7.79
N PRO A 147 -7.56 -11.02 -8.36
CA PRO A 147 -8.12 -12.14 -7.57
C PRO A 147 -7.09 -12.94 -6.78
N LYS A 148 -5.80 -12.74 -7.02
CA LYS A 148 -4.70 -13.36 -6.26
C LYS A 148 -4.16 -12.48 -5.14
N LEU A 149 -4.62 -11.22 -5.07
CA LEU A 149 -4.14 -10.24 -4.10
C LEU A 149 -4.60 -10.61 -2.69
N ILE A 150 -3.66 -10.70 -1.77
CA ILE A 150 -3.95 -10.76 -0.34
C ILE A 150 -4.16 -9.33 0.15
N TYR A 151 -5.39 -8.99 0.53
CA TYR A 151 -5.74 -7.67 1.03
C TYR A 151 -5.79 -7.67 2.55
N CYS A 152 -4.92 -6.88 3.19
CA CYS A 152 -4.85 -6.73 4.64
C CYS A 152 -5.32 -5.33 5.03
N SER A 153 -6.53 -5.23 5.57
CA SER A 153 -7.06 -3.99 6.15
C SER A 153 -6.95 -4.03 7.67
N ILE A 154 -6.31 -3.03 8.26
CA ILE A 154 -6.09 -2.93 9.70
C ILE A 154 -6.93 -1.78 10.23
N SER A 155 -7.87 -2.06 11.11
CA SER A 155 -8.71 -1.07 11.77
C SER A 155 -8.86 -1.36 13.26
N GLY A 156 -9.36 -0.39 14.04
CA GLY A 156 -9.53 -0.57 15.48
C GLY A 156 -10.58 -1.63 15.85
N PHE A 157 -11.66 -1.73 15.04
CA PHE A 157 -12.80 -2.60 15.39
C PHE A 157 -13.31 -3.44 14.21
N GLY A 158 -12.58 -3.48 13.09
CA GLY A 158 -13.02 -4.14 11.87
C GLY A 158 -13.99 -3.29 11.04
N ASP A 159 -14.57 -3.90 10.02
CA ASP A 159 -15.50 -3.29 9.08
C ASP A 159 -16.97 -3.66 9.33
N ARG A 160 -17.24 -4.44 10.39
CA ARG A 160 -18.57 -4.95 10.74
C ARG A 160 -18.81 -4.86 12.24
N GLY A 161 -20.09 -4.72 12.59
CA GLY A 161 -20.52 -4.67 13.99
C GLY A 161 -20.75 -3.24 14.50
N PRO A 162 -21.20 -3.11 15.76
CA PRO A 162 -21.66 -1.83 16.31
C PRO A 162 -20.56 -0.79 16.51
N LEU A 163 -19.29 -1.19 16.49
CA LEU A 163 -18.13 -0.30 16.67
C LEU A 163 -17.36 -0.06 15.37
N ALA A 164 -17.85 -0.55 14.24
CA ALA A 164 -17.18 -0.38 12.95
C ALA A 164 -17.33 1.04 12.35
N ASN A 165 -18.21 1.89 12.93
CA ASN A 165 -18.49 3.28 12.49
C ASN A 165 -18.17 4.27 13.58
#